data_c7bbbcadae65bacbb062a39f34126afd
#
_entry.id   c7bbbcadae65bacbb062a39f34126afd
#
_cell.length_a   1.000
_cell.length_b   1.000
_cell.length_c   1.000
_cell.angle_alpha   90.00
_cell.angle_beta   90.00
_cell.angle_gamma   90.00
#
_symmetry.space_group_name_H-M   'P 1'
#
loop_
_entity.id
_entity.type
_entity.pdbx_description
1 polymer ?
#
loop_
_entity_poly.entity_id
_entity_poly.type
_entity_poly.pdbx_seq_one_letter_code
_entity_poly.pdbx_strand_id
1 'polypeptide(L)'
;MKLTKDTIGKFVALGGTFRTHQEETDRTYRWPDLWVVPAEGIVNEGEAIELPERVEQVKPGAELTAVIADDLWQASDGEAWNAIKGFTVSNDVTAAGDWPGWSDPDHGMITGVGYKLFPTFSPILSTYVDVEPVEHYADLEVEVRVDDRVAVSGSTAQLAFGIGELVSHASHIVPLRENDVVALGDPGRPTEVLDDASTVTCYIESIGELTNPVRRL
;
A
#
# COMPACT_ATOMS: atom_id res chain seq x y z
N MET A 1 -18.62 2.79 8.48
CA MET A 1 -18.50 1.44 7.88
C MET A 1 -17.13 0.92 8.23
N LYS A 2 -16.94 -0.39 8.45
CA LYS A 2 -15.61 -0.98 8.61
C LYS A 2 -15.06 -1.39 7.24
N LEU A 3 -13.79 -1.17 7.02
CA LEU A 3 -13.05 -1.63 5.83
C LEU A 3 -12.60 -3.08 6.06
N THR A 4 -13.18 -4.04 5.35
CA THR A 4 -12.83 -5.45 5.42
C THR A 4 -12.84 -6.04 4.00
N LYS A 5 -12.31 -7.23 3.80
CA LYS A 5 -12.37 -7.93 2.50
C LYS A 5 -13.80 -8.07 1.93
N ASP A 6 -14.83 -8.04 2.80
CA ASP A 6 -16.24 -8.18 2.40
C ASP A 6 -16.91 -6.84 2.10
N THR A 7 -16.33 -5.72 2.52
CA THR A 7 -16.88 -4.37 2.36
C THR A 7 -16.10 -3.50 1.40
N ILE A 8 -14.82 -3.79 1.18
CA ILE A 8 -14.00 -3.15 0.15
C ILE A 8 -14.41 -3.73 -1.22
N GLY A 9 -14.76 -2.86 -2.15
CA GLY A 9 -15.09 -3.26 -3.52
C GLY A 9 -13.84 -3.74 -4.27
N LYS A 10 -12.85 -2.85 -4.41
CA LYS A 10 -11.52 -3.13 -4.95
C LYS A 10 -10.46 -2.50 -4.04
N PHE A 11 -9.35 -3.16 -3.90
CA PHE A 11 -8.14 -2.58 -3.37
C PHE A 11 -7.19 -2.35 -4.54
N VAL A 12 -6.95 -1.09 -4.88
CA VAL A 12 -5.98 -0.67 -5.89
C VAL A 12 -4.74 -0.19 -5.17
N ALA A 13 -3.56 -0.60 -5.61
CA ALA A 13 -2.30 -0.16 -5.03
C ALA A 13 -1.41 0.48 -6.11
N LEU A 14 -0.64 1.48 -5.71
CA LEU A 14 0.23 2.27 -6.56
C LEU A 14 1.69 2.12 -6.11
N GLY A 15 2.61 2.02 -7.05
CA GLY A 15 4.05 1.92 -6.80
C GLY A 15 4.86 2.99 -7.51
N GLY A 16 6.07 3.26 -6.98
CA GLY A 16 6.96 4.27 -7.55
C GLY A 16 6.53 5.73 -7.31
N THR A 17 5.67 5.94 -6.32
CA THR A 17 5.02 7.22 -6.04
C THR A 17 5.84 8.16 -5.17
N PHE A 18 6.81 7.66 -4.40
CA PHE A 18 7.68 8.46 -3.54
C PHE A 18 9.02 8.76 -4.22
N ARG A 19 9.54 10.01 -4.06
CA ARG A 19 10.85 10.43 -4.58
C ARG A 19 11.99 9.58 -4.02
N THR A 20 11.94 9.29 -2.72
CA THR A 20 12.92 8.43 -2.05
C THR A 20 13.00 7.05 -2.69
N HIS A 21 11.87 6.43 -2.98
CA HIS A 21 11.83 5.13 -3.65
C HIS A 21 12.36 5.20 -5.10
N GLN A 22 12.07 6.29 -5.82
CA GLN A 22 12.60 6.52 -7.17
C GLN A 22 14.13 6.67 -7.16
N GLU A 23 14.68 7.42 -6.20
CA GLU A 23 16.12 7.61 -6.02
C GLU A 23 16.83 6.28 -5.66
N GLU A 24 16.29 5.51 -4.71
CA GLU A 24 16.83 4.20 -4.32
C GLU A 24 16.86 3.17 -5.45
N THR A 25 15.94 3.26 -6.39
CA THR A 25 15.83 2.34 -7.54
C THR A 25 16.48 2.86 -8.80
N ASP A 26 17.03 4.10 -8.78
CA ASP A 26 17.52 4.83 -9.97
C ASP A 26 16.49 4.83 -11.11
N ARG A 27 15.22 5.03 -10.76
CA ARG A 27 14.09 5.08 -11.70
C ARG A 27 13.30 6.36 -11.52
N THR A 28 12.97 6.99 -12.62
CA THR A 28 11.99 8.09 -12.66
C THR A 28 10.70 7.57 -13.28
N TYR A 29 9.63 7.65 -12.52
CA TYR A 29 8.31 7.23 -13.01
C TYR A 29 7.59 8.44 -13.61
N ARG A 30 7.20 8.32 -14.88
CA ARG A 30 6.29 9.29 -15.50
C ARG A 30 4.86 9.10 -15.00
N TRP A 31 4.50 7.86 -14.70
CA TRP A 31 3.23 7.41 -14.15
C TRP A 31 3.50 6.32 -13.13
N PRO A 32 2.75 6.26 -12.01
CA PRO A 32 2.86 5.17 -11.05
C PRO A 32 2.58 3.81 -11.66
N ASP A 33 3.25 2.78 -11.16
CA ASP A 33 2.80 1.40 -11.37
C ASP A 33 1.48 1.19 -10.65
N LEU A 34 0.61 0.31 -11.19
CA LEU A 34 -0.70 0.02 -10.61
C LEU A 34 -1.00 -1.47 -10.64
N TRP A 35 -1.59 -1.97 -9.55
CA TRP A 35 -2.15 -3.32 -9.49
C TRP A 35 -3.44 -3.34 -8.66
N VAL A 36 -4.25 -4.38 -8.88
CA VAL A 36 -5.43 -4.66 -8.06
C VAL A 36 -5.12 -5.84 -7.16
N VAL A 37 -5.32 -5.65 -5.87
CA VAL A 37 -5.09 -6.66 -4.84
C VAL A 37 -6.25 -7.65 -4.84
N PRO A 38 -6.00 -8.97 -4.83
CA PRO A 38 -7.05 -9.96 -4.65
C PRO A 38 -7.64 -9.91 -3.23
N ALA A 39 -8.92 -10.25 -3.09
CA ALA A 39 -9.60 -10.22 -1.78
C ALA A 39 -8.91 -11.07 -0.71
N GLU A 40 -8.26 -12.16 -1.11
CA GLU A 40 -7.46 -13.04 -0.24
C GLU A 40 -6.22 -12.35 0.35
N GLY A 41 -5.73 -11.29 -0.29
CA GLY A 41 -4.65 -10.46 0.23
C GLY A 41 -5.05 -9.60 1.42
N ILE A 42 -6.35 -9.29 1.55
CA ILE A 42 -6.86 -8.32 2.53
C ILE A 42 -7.09 -9.01 3.88
N VAL A 43 -6.43 -8.48 4.91
CA VAL A 43 -6.64 -8.81 6.33
C VAL A 43 -6.69 -7.52 7.15
N ASN A 44 -7.30 -7.57 8.33
CA ASN A 44 -7.41 -6.41 9.20
C ASN A 44 -6.39 -6.45 10.36
N GLU A 45 -6.38 -5.41 11.17
CA GLU A 45 -5.56 -5.33 12.38
C GLU A 45 -5.75 -6.55 13.27
N GLY A 46 -4.65 -7.09 13.80
CA GLY A 46 -4.63 -8.28 14.66
C GLY A 46 -4.73 -9.63 13.93
N GLU A 47 -5.09 -9.65 12.64
CA GLU A 47 -5.01 -10.87 11.83
C GLU A 47 -3.57 -11.11 11.36
N ALA A 48 -3.20 -12.38 11.20
CA ALA A 48 -1.81 -12.74 10.89
C ALA A 48 -1.47 -12.49 9.41
N ILE A 49 -0.27 -11.94 9.16
CA ILE A 49 0.39 -12.01 7.86
C ILE A 49 1.04 -13.39 7.75
N GLU A 50 0.68 -14.15 6.73
CA GLU A 50 1.14 -15.52 6.52
C GLU A 50 2.31 -15.54 5.54
N LEU A 51 3.53 -15.84 6.04
CA LEU A 51 4.70 -15.93 5.19
C LEU A 51 4.70 -17.28 4.46
N PRO A 52 4.69 -17.28 3.10
CA PRO A 52 4.76 -18.52 2.35
C PRO A 52 6.09 -19.26 2.60
N GLU A 53 6.05 -20.60 2.73
CA GLU A 53 7.20 -21.44 3.06
C GLU A 53 8.43 -21.20 2.15
N ARG A 54 8.19 -20.89 0.88
CA ARG A 54 9.26 -20.73 -0.13
C ARG A 54 9.77 -19.29 -0.30
N VAL A 55 9.21 -18.33 0.43
CA VAL A 55 9.65 -16.93 0.37
C VAL A 55 10.65 -16.67 1.49
N GLU A 56 11.90 -16.39 1.12
CA GLU A 56 12.98 -16.18 2.08
C GLU A 56 12.89 -14.84 2.79
N GLN A 57 12.53 -13.79 2.07
CA GLN A 57 12.44 -12.43 2.60
C GLN A 57 11.07 -11.83 2.29
N VAL A 58 10.46 -11.25 3.31
CA VAL A 58 9.22 -10.49 3.18
C VAL A 58 9.39 -9.13 3.84
N LYS A 59 9.00 -8.09 3.15
CA LYS A 59 9.20 -6.69 3.56
C LYS A 59 7.85 -5.99 3.73
N PRO A 60 7.67 -5.19 4.79
CA PRO A 60 6.49 -4.35 4.97
C PRO A 60 6.67 -2.98 4.31
N GLY A 61 5.54 -2.31 3.99
CA GLY A 61 5.50 -0.93 3.51
C GLY A 61 4.25 -0.20 3.99
N ALA A 62 4.40 0.85 4.81
CA ALA A 62 3.26 1.63 5.30
C ALA A 62 2.77 2.60 4.22
N GLU A 63 1.47 2.56 3.91
CA GLU A 63 0.86 3.36 2.87
C GLU A 63 -0.35 4.14 3.35
N LEU A 64 -0.35 5.46 3.07
CA LEU A 64 -1.56 6.25 3.14
C LEU A 64 -2.55 5.72 2.09
N THR A 65 -3.76 5.37 2.52
CA THR A 65 -4.74 4.71 1.65
C THR A 65 -6.04 5.52 1.61
N ALA A 66 -6.38 6.00 0.41
CA ALA A 66 -7.62 6.75 0.18
C ALA A 66 -8.83 5.81 0.12
N VAL A 67 -9.94 6.22 0.74
CA VAL A 67 -11.23 5.52 0.71
C VAL A 67 -12.18 6.30 -0.18
N ILE A 68 -12.73 5.65 -1.20
CA ILE A 68 -13.53 6.30 -2.25
C ILE A 68 -15.02 6.39 -1.83
N ALA A 69 -15.61 7.58 -2.01
CA ALA A 69 -17.02 7.87 -1.74
C ALA A 69 -17.91 7.71 -2.96
N ASP A 70 -17.43 8.13 -4.12
CA ASP A 70 -18.22 8.24 -5.35
C ASP A 70 -17.54 7.51 -6.52
N ASP A 71 -18.34 7.11 -7.48
CA ASP A 71 -17.86 6.45 -8.70
C ASP A 71 -16.97 7.38 -9.52
N LEU A 72 -15.80 6.88 -9.92
CA LEU A 72 -14.83 7.60 -10.75
C LEU A 72 -14.44 6.80 -11.99
N TRP A 73 -14.44 7.47 -13.13
CA TRP A 73 -13.88 6.95 -14.37
C TRP A 73 -13.31 8.09 -15.20
N GLN A 74 -12.01 8.04 -15.47
CA GLN A 74 -11.26 9.06 -16.20
C GLN A 74 -11.44 10.46 -15.59
N ALA A 75 -11.41 10.54 -14.28
CA ALA A 75 -11.64 11.75 -13.52
C ALA A 75 -10.41 12.68 -13.57
N SER A 76 -10.63 13.98 -13.54
CA SER A 76 -9.58 14.95 -13.26
C SER A 76 -9.08 14.85 -11.83
N ASP A 77 -7.91 15.43 -11.53
CA ASP A 77 -7.31 15.41 -10.18
C ASP A 77 -8.24 16.02 -9.12
N GLY A 78 -8.96 17.08 -9.49
CA GLY A 78 -9.92 17.74 -8.60
C GLY A 78 -11.17 16.88 -8.34
N GLU A 79 -11.72 16.21 -9.36
CA GLU A 79 -12.84 15.28 -9.19
C GLU A 79 -12.41 14.06 -8.37
N ALA A 80 -11.21 13.55 -8.61
CA ALA A 80 -10.65 12.43 -7.88
C ALA A 80 -10.44 12.76 -6.39
N TRP A 81 -9.89 13.95 -6.08
CA TRP A 81 -9.77 14.44 -4.71
C TRP A 81 -11.15 14.54 -4.03
N ASN A 82 -12.12 15.15 -4.68
CA ASN A 82 -13.46 15.36 -4.12
C ASN A 82 -14.24 14.06 -3.89
N ALA A 83 -13.86 12.97 -4.54
CA ALA A 83 -14.45 11.65 -4.35
C ALA A 83 -13.81 10.84 -3.22
N ILE A 84 -12.82 11.38 -2.52
CA ILE A 84 -12.23 10.74 -1.33
C ILE A 84 -13.09 11.10 -0.12
N LYS A 85 -13.57 10.11 0.62
CA LYS A 85 -14.30 10.34 1.88
C LYS A 85 -13.43 10.27 3.13
N GLY A 86 -12.22 9.74 3.02
CA GLY A 86 -11.30 9.63 4.15
C GLY A 86 -10.06 8.84 3.82
N PHE A 87 -9.21 8.67 4.84
CA PHE A 87 -7.94 7.96 4.73
C PHE A 87 -7.78 6.92 5.82
N THR A 88 -7.06 5.86 5.48
CA THR A 88 -6.69 4.77 6.38
C THR A 88 -5.23 4.39 6.17
N VAL A 89 -4.75 3.41 6.94
CA VAL A 89 -3.41 2.84 6.83
C VAL A 89 -3.50 1.46 6.19
N SER A 90 -2.64 1.17 5.22
CA SER A 90 -2.41 -0.18 4.74
C SER A 90 -0.94 -0.56 4.79
N ASN A 91 -0.66 -1.85 4.65
CA ASN A 91 0.68 -2.42 4.60
C ASN A 91 0.85 -3.15 3.27
N ASP A 92 1.71 -2.63 2.39
CA ASP A 92 2.11 -3.30 1.15
C ASP A 92 3.20 -4.33 1.46
N VAL A 93 2.76 -5.53 1.82
CA VAL A 93 3.68 -6.63 2.12
C VAL A 93 4.25 -7.19 0.82
N THR A 94 5.57 -7.24 0.74
CA THR A 94 6.30 -7.57 -0.49
C THR A 94 7.24 -8.75 -0.26
N ALA A 95 7.05 -9.83 -1.00
CA ALA A 95 8.04 -10.90 -1.09
C ALA A 95 9.29 -10.40 -1.82
N ALA A 96 10.47 -10.71 -1.29
CA ALA A 96 11.76 -10.30 -1.86
C ALA A 96 12.73 -11.50 -1.86
N GLY A 97 13.84 -11.38 -2.61
CA GLY A 97 14.83 -12.45 -2.74
C GLY A 97 14.70 -13.24 -4.04
N ASP A 98 15.54 -14.26 -4.17
CA ASP A 98 15.57 -15.12 -5.36
C ASP A 98 14.49 -16.20 -5.28
N TRP A 99 13.42 -15.97 -6.00
CA TRP A 99 12.40 -17.00 -6.19
C TRP A 99 12.62 -17.74 -7.50
N PRO A 100 12.68 -19.07 -7.52
CA PRO A 100 12.78 -19.84 -8.76
C PRO A 100 11.63 -19.49 -9.73
N GLY A 101 11.97 -18.96 -10.90
CA GLY A 101 11.00 -18.54 -11.92
C GLY A 101 10.59 -17.06 -11.89
N TRP A 102 11.07 -16.25 -10.92
CA TRP A 102 10.75 -14.82 -10.85
C TRP A 102 11.78 -13.93 -11.53
N SER A 103 13.03 -14.38 -11.55
CA SER A 103 14.14 -13.70 -12.23
C SER A 103 14.44 -14.24 -13.61
N ASP A 104 13.59 -15.13 -14.16
CA ASP A 104 13.79 -15.67 -15.50
C ASP A 104 13.45 -14.60 -16.55
N PRO A 105 14.44 -14.05 -17.24
CA PRO A 105 14.22 -13.02 -18.27
C PRO A 105 13.37 -13.52 -19.45
N ASP A 106 13.24 -14.84 -19.63
CA ASP A 106 12.44 -15.43 -20.69
C ASP A 106 10.96 -15.60 -20.33
N HIS A 107 10.58 -15.47 -19.05
CA HIS A 107 9.19 -15.56 -18.55
C HIS A 107 8.58 -14.20 -18.17
N GLY A 108 9.12 -13.18 -18.55
CA GLY A 108 9.08 -11.74 -18.47
C GLY A 108 7.82 -10.98 -18.09
N MET A 109 6.68 -11.52 -17.70
CA MET A 109 5.46 -10.73 -17.47
C MET A 109 4.74 -10.92 -16.12
N ILE A 110 5.07 -11.93 -15.36
CA ILE A 110 4.42 -12.17 -14.05
C ILE A 110 5.18 -11.46 -12.92
N THR A 111 6.38 -10.98 -13.21
CA THR A 111 7.35 -10.51 -12.21
C THR A 111 7.04 -9.14 -11.61
N GLY A 112 6.31 -8.26 -12.30
CA GLY A 112 6.14 -6.89 -11.84
C GLY A 112 5.40 -6.73 -10.51
N VAL A 113 4.36 -7.54 -10.24
CA VAL A 113 3.50 -7.41 -9.06
C VAL A 113 3.20 -8.74 -8.35
N GLY A 114 3.56 -9.87 -8.93
CA GLY A 114 3.26 -11.19 -8.37
C GLY A 114 3.77 -11.40 -6.94
N TYR A 115 4.87 -10.74 -6.58
CA TYR A 115 5.45 -10.78 -5.23
C TYR A 115 4.64 -9.99 -4.16
N LYS A 116 3.57 -9.31 -4.57
CA LYS A 116 2.64 -8.56 -3.70
C LYS A 116 1.25 -9.22 -3.60
N LEU A 117 0.96 -10.25 -4.39
CA LEU A 117 -0.38 -10.84 -4.53
C LEU A 117 -0.59 -12.10 -3.69
N PHE A 118 0.27 -12.38 -2.72
CA PHE A 118 0.07 -13.49 -1.80
C PHE A 118 -1.12 -13.25 -0.88
N PRO A 119 -1.79 -14.30 -0.40
CA PRO A 119 -2.78 -14.17 0.65
C PRO A 119 -2.21 -13.40 1.85
N THR A 120 -3.02 -12.55 2.48
CA THR A 120 -2.68 -11.73 3.66
C THR A 120 -1.61 -10.63 3.44
N PHE A 121 -1.16 -10.40 2.22
CA PHE A 121 -0.10 -9.43 1.91
C PHE A 121 -0.58 -7.98 1.74
N SER A 122 -1.85 -7.70 2.01
CA SER A 122 -2.39 -6.34 1.99
C SER A 122 -3.22 -6.05 3.25
N PRO A 123 -2.59 -6.08 4.43
CA PRO A 123 -3.26 -5.66 5.66
C PRO A 123 -3.77 -4.22 5.54
N ILE A 124 -4.95 -3.97 6.10
CA ILE A 124 -5.57 -2.64 6.13
C ILE A 124 -6.25 -2.39 7.47
N LEU A 125 -6.09 -1.20 8.01
CA LEU A 125 -6.80 -0.77 9.22
C LEU A 125 -8.31 -0.72 8.92
N SER A 126 -9.11 -1.37 9.76
CA SER A 126 -10.57 -1.52 9.51
C SER A 126 -11.37 -0.23 9.65
N THR A 127 -10.74 0.83 10.17
CA THR A 127 -11.32 2.17 10.31
C THR A 127 -10.61 3.17 9.41
N TYR A 128 -11.25 4.29 9.14
CA TYR A 128 -10.64 5.41 8.45
C TYR A 128 -11.01 6.71 9.14
N VAL A 129 -10.22 7.76 8.94
CA VAL A 129 -10.52 9.13 9.35
C VAL A 129 -11.18 9.86 8.19
N ASP A 130 -12.12 10.76 8.48
CA ASP A 130 -12.77 11.58 7.45
C ASP A 130 -11.75 12.48 6.77
N VAL A 131 -12.02 12.83 5.50
CA VAL A 131 -11.13 13.69 4.73
C VAL A 131 -11.09 15.11 5.30
N GLU A 132 -9.87 15.61 5.48
CA GLU A 132 -9.55 16.99 5.85
C GLU A 132 -9.05 17.76 4.60
N PRO A 133 -8.83 19.08 4.65
CA PRO A 133 -8.21 19.80 3.55
C PRO A 133 -6.88 19.19 3.12
N VAL A 134 -6.57 19.27 1.82
CA VAL A 134 -5.41 18.58 1.22
C VAL A 134 -4.07 18.94 1.89
N GLU A 135 -3.96 20.14 2.43
CA GLU A 135 -2.78 20.62 3.14
C GLU A 135 -2.47 19.79 4.41
N HIS A 136 -3.49 19.16 5.01
CA HIS A 136 -3.32 18.26 6.16
C HIS A 136 -2.43 17.06 5.83
N TYR A 137 -2.46 16.60 4.59
CA TYR A 137 -1.73 15.41 4.14
C TYR A 137 -0.38 15.72 3.50
N ALA A 138 0.05 16.98 3.53
CA ALA A 138 1.25 17.43 2.83
C ALA A 138 2.57 16.98 3.48
N ASP A 139 2.56 16.71 4.81
CA ASP A 139 3.76 16.35 5.57
C ASP A 139 3.40 15.51 6.82
N LEU A 140 2.77 14.37 6.59
CA LEU A 140 2.48 13.41 7.66
C LEU A 140 3.64 12.44 7.82
N GLU A 141 4.05 12.17 9.07
CA GLU A 141 5.01 11.12 9.38
C GLU A 141 4.45 9.75 8.96
N VAL A 142 5.31 8.95 8.32
CA VAL A 142 5.04 7.57 7.93
C VAL A 142 6.13 6.68 8.52
N GLU A 143 5.74 5.68 9.31
CA GLU A 143 6.68 4.80 9.98
C GLU A 143 6.26 3.33 9.87
N VAL A 144 7.24 2.45 9.71
CA VAL A 144 7.08 1.01 9.88
C VAL A 144 7.98 0.54 11.00
N ARG A 145 7.44 -0.23 11.95
CA ARG A 145 8.19 -0.93 13.00
C ARG A 145 8.05 -2.42 12.84
N VAL A 146 9.15 -3.14 13.03
CA VAL A 146 9.17 -4.60 13.17
C VAL A 146 9.75 -4.93 14.54
N ASP A 147 8.99 -5.59 15.41
CA ASP A 147 9.37 -5.88 16.80
C ASP A 147 9.90 -4.63 17.54
N ASP A 148 9.15 -3.53 17.47
CA ASP A 148 9.47 -2.22 18.04
C ASP A 148 10.73 -1.52 17.47
N ARG A 149 11.37 -2.06 16.43
CA ARG A 149 12.46 -1.40 15.71
C ARG A 149 11.93 -0.68 14.50
N VAL A 150 12.30 0.58 14.34
CA VAL A 150 11.97 1.36 13.16
C VAL A 150 12.66 0.77 11.93
N ALA A 151 11.86 0.25 11.01
CA ALA A 151 12.32 -0.33 9.74
C ALA A 151 12.28 0.70 8.60
N VAL A 152 11.28 1.59 8.60
CA VAL A 152 11.14 2.72 7.67
C VAL A 152 10.68 3.92 8.45
N SER A 153 11.20 5.10 8.11
CA SER A 153 10.68 6.40 8.55
C SER A 153 10.74 7.36 7.36
N GLY A 154 9.65 8.05 7.11
CA GLY A 154 9.50 9.01 6.02
C GLY A 154 8.32 9.94 6.22
N SER A 155 7.95 10.66 5.17
CA SER A 155 6.83 11.61 5.20
C SER A 155 6.09 11.63 3.87
N THR A 156 4.79 11.91 3.92
CA THR A 156 3.97 12.17 2.72
C THR A 156 4.47 13.35 1.89
N ALA A 157 5.28 14.24 2.45
CA ALA A 157 5.97 15.31 1.70
C ALA A 157 6.92 14.77 0.61
N GLN A 158 7.30 13.49 0.71
CA GLN A 158 8.15 12.82 -0.28
C GLN A 158 7.38 12.25 -1.48
N LEU A 159 6.04 12.35 -1.49
CA LEU A 159 5.25 11.99 -2.67
C LEU A 159 5.70 12.80 -3.89
N ALA A 160 5.92 12.11 -4.99
CA ALA A 160 6.29 12.72 -6.28
C ALA A 160 5.08 13.24 -7.06
N PHE A 161 3.89 12.81 -6.67
CA PHE A 161 2.60 13.13 -7.27
C PHE A 161 1.62 13.64 -6.23
N GLY A 162 0.67 14.48 -6.62
CA GLY A 162 -0.42 14.90 -5.73
C GLY A 162 -1.39 13.75 -5.43
N ILE A 163 -2.03 13.74 -4.26
CA ILE A 163 -2.98 12.68 -3.89
C ILE A 163 -4.13 12.58 -4.90
N GLY A 164 -4.71 13.72 -5.30
CA GLY A 164 -5.75 13.76 -6.33
C GLY A 164 -5.26 13.24 -7.68
N GLU A 165 -4.01 13.54 -8.06
CA GLU A 165 -3.35 13.04 -9.27
C GLU A 165 -3.18 11.51 -9.23
N LEU A 166 -2.81 10.94 -8.09
CA LEU A 166 -2.67 9.48 -7.90
C LEU A 166 -4.01 8.76 -8.05
N VAL A 167 -5.07 9.27 -7.43
CA VAL A 167 -6.42 8.68 -7.53
C VAL A 167 -7.00 8.90 -8.93
N SER A 168 -6.75 10.05 -9.55
CA SER A 168 -7.08 10.33 -10.96
C SER A 168 -6.42 9.30 -11.88
N HIS A 169 -5.10 9.10 -11.74
CA HIS A 169 -4.36 8.09 -12.50
C HIS A 169 -4.98 6.70 -12.36
N ALA A 170 -5.30 6.27 -11.14
CA ALA A 170 -5.96 4.99 -10.90
C ALA A 170 -7.31 4.91 -11.65
N SER A 171 -8.11 5.98 -11.63
CA SER A 171 -9.43 6.05 -12.29
C SER A 171 -9.35 5.96 -13.82
N HIS A 172 -8.23 6.32 -14.43
CA HIS A 172 -8.01 6.19 -15.88
C HIS A 172 -7.70 4.76 -16.31
N ILE A 173 -7.30 3.89 -15.38
CA ILE A 173 -6.94 2.49 -15.65
C ILE A 173 -8.04 1.55 -15.17
N VAL A 174 -8.57 1.78 -13.97
CA VAL A 174 -9.59 0.96 -13.31
C VAL A 174 -10.76 1.85 -12.88
N PRO A 175 -12.01 1.57 -13.32
CA PRO A 175 -13.17 2.27 -12.78
C PRO A 175 -13.22 2.10 -11.27
N LEU A 176 -13.16 3.20 -10.52
CA LEU A 176 -13.31 3.19 -9.08
C LEU A 176 -14.79 3.32 -8.70
N ARG A 177 -15.18 2.73 -7.57
CA ARG A 177 -16.54 2.74 -7.04
C ARG A 177 -16.55 3.13 -5.57
N GLU A 178 -17.71 3.46 -5.07
CA GLU A 178 -17.87 3.66 -3.62
C GLU A 178 -17.32 2.46 -2.85
N ASN A 179 -16.57 2.74 -1.79
CA ASN A 179 -15.87 1.76 -0.93
C ASN A 179 -14.67 1.03 -1.58
N ASP A 180 -14.25 1.41 -2.77
CA ASP A 180 -12.93 1.05 -3.23
C ASP A 180 -11.87 1.79 -2.40
N VAL A 181 -10.67 1.22 -2.30
CA VAL A 181 -9.53 1.86 -1.65
C VAL A 181 -8.36 1.97 -2.61
N VAL A 182 -7.59 3.06 -2.48
CA VAL A 182 -6.40 3.31 -3.29
C VAL A 182 -5.22 3.57 -2.36
N ALA A 183 -4.31 2.62 -2.27
CA ALA A 183 -3.05 2.76 -1.55
C ALA A 183 -2.05 3.57 -2.39
N LEU A 184 -1.41 4.56 -1.76
CA LEU A 184 -0.69 5.63 -2.47
C LEU A 184 0.82 5.41 -2.52
N GLY A 185 1.30 4.23 -2.09
CA GLY A 185 2.73 3.90 -2.04
C GLY A 185 3.40 4.23 -0.70
N ASP A 186 4.64 3.78 -0.55
CA ASP A 186 5.45 3.88 0.65
C ASP A 186 6.73 4.72 0.43
N PRO A 187 7.35 5.27 1.51
CA PRO A 187 8.49 6.17 1.40
C PRO A 187 9.83 5.47 1.09
N GLY A 188 9.89 4.14 1.03
CA GLY A 188 11.15 3.48 0.69
C GLY A 188 11.31 2.07 1.26
N ARG A 189 12.52 1.52 1.09
CA ARG A 189 12.85 0.13 1.42
C ARG A 189 13.08 -0.05 2.92
N PRO A 190 12.35 -0.98 3.56
CA PRO A 190 12.58 -1.30 4.96
C PRO A 190 13.96 -1.93 5.18
N THR A 191 14.59 -1.58 6.31
CA THR A 191 15.86 -2.15 6.77
C THR A 191 15.67 -3.50 7.47
N GLU A 192 14.45 -3.79 7.94
CA GLU A 192 14.07 -5.03 8.60
C GLU A 192 13.14 -5.85 7.70
N VAL A 193 13.20 -7.17 7.82
CA VAL A 193 12.29 -8.11 7.16
C VAL A 193 11.31 -8.70 8.16
N LEU A 194 10.18 -9.19 7.67
CA LEU A 194 9.22 -9.94 8.47
C LEU A 194 9.70 -11.37 8.66
N ASP A 195 9.69 -11.85 9.88
CA ASP A 195 10.04 -13.22 10.22
C ASP A 195 8.95 -13.88 11.07
N ASP A 196 9.04 -15.19 11.27
CA ASP A 196 8.09 -15.92 12.09
C ASP A 196 8.02 -15.35 13.51
N ALA A 197 6.81 -15.25 14.05
CA ALA A 197 6.52 -14.63 15.34
C ALA A 197 6.85 -13.13 15.47
N SER A 198 7.27 -12.43 14.41
CA SER A 198 7.40 -10.96 14.43
C SER A 198 6.04 -10.29 14.60
N THR A 199 6.08 -9.04 15.01
CA THR A 199 4.95 -8.12 14.96
C THR A 199 5.34 -6.93 14.09
N VAL A 200 4.47 -6.58 13.13
CA VAL A 200 4.68 -5.40 12.28
C VAL A 200 3.62 -4.35 12.58
N THR A 201 4.06 -3.11 12.71
CA THR A 201 3.20 -1.94 12.90
C THR A 201 3.49 -0.91 11.83
N CYS A 202 2.46 -0.53 11.09
CA CYS A 202 2.46 0.59 10.14
C CYS A 202 1.74 1.76 10.80
N TYR A 203 2.40 2.90 10.91
CA TYR A 203 1.88 4.12 11.50
C TYR A 203 1.90 5.26 10.50
N ILE A 204 0.82 6.04 10.49
CA ILE A 204 0.74 7.32 9.77
C ILE A 204 0.12 8.34 10.70
N GLU A 205 0.84 9.46 10.89
CA GLU A 205 0.43 10.57 11.73
C GLU A 205 -1.00 11.02 11.42
N SER A 206 -1.80 11.24 12.46
CA SER A 206 -3.21 11.66 12.39
C SER A 206 -4.18 10.69 11.69
N ILE A 207 -3.69 9.59 11.12
CA ILE A 207 -4.53 8.59 10.44
C ILE A 207 -4.72 7.36 11.32
N GLY A 208 -3.62 6.78 11.84
CA GLY A 208 -3.73 5.63 12.73
C GLY A 208 -2.55 4.69 12.69
N GLU A 209 -2.76 3.55 13.36
CA GLU A 209 -1.76 2.49 13.53
C GLU A 209 -2.38 1.14 13.20
N LEU A 210 -1.75 0.42 12.28
CA LEU A 210 -2.12 -0.92 11.83
C LEU A 210 -1.09 -1.92 12.34
N THR A 211 -1.48 -2.82 13.24
CA THR A 211 -0.57 -3.82 13.81
C THR A 211 -1.05 -5.23 13.49
N ASN A 212 -0.13 -6.04 12.95
CA ASN A 212 -0.38 -7.43 12.60
C ASN A 212 0.72 -8.36 13.12
N PRO A 213 0.36 -9.51 13.72
CA PRO A 213 1.33 -10.58 13.96
C PRO A 213 1.73 -11.25 12.65
N VAL A 214 2.92 -11.82 12.62
CA VAL A 214 3.48 -12.53 11.47
C VAL A 214 3.63 -14.01 11.83
N ARG A 215 3.29 -14.91 10.91
CA ARG A 215 3.54 -16.34 11.07
C ARG A 215 4.02 -16.98 9.78
N ARG A 216 4.91 -17.94 9.87
CA ARG A 216 5.33 -18.76 8.73
C ARG A 216 4.44 -19.99 8.61
N LEU A 217 4.05 -20.33 7.39
CA LEU A 217 3.22 -21.51 7.07
C LEU A 217 4.06 -22.78 7.08
#